data_402b3e040ed1233f66c43d43a19f9a79
#
_entry.id   402b3e040ed1233f66c43d43a19f9a79
#
_cell.length_a   1.000
_cell.length_b   1.000
_cell.length_c   1.000
_cell.angle_alpha   90.00
_cell.angle_beta   90.00
_cell.angle_gamma   90.00
#
_symmetry.space_group_name_H-M   'P 1'
#
loop_
_entity.id
_entity.type
_entity.pdbx_description
1 polymer ?
#
loop_
_entity_poly.entity_id
_entity_poly.type
_entity_poly.pdbx_seq_one_letter_code
_entity_poly.pdbx_strand_id
1 'polypeptide(L)'
;IGYTMKGGKDDGKKFYGQTTKLTQLKLNNKVMVTPTVEFTKNSDSKATYVMTVDEQGIHAVITAALEVKDNTLSFDITRIDAAAGSVLTVEIPNHNLVTAKASQPGATFAGANMSTNTTASGDTYSSVSAQNEGKRGYMYAFLSTDALSAGLWSNSENNVTADWQRVTAVTSSVDGVKETGLSSTYWTYQKSAVHRIENKDYEMPSTKVVITGDENNDGTIDWQDGAVAYRTIMNNPVGSELVPDRVAIRIAMNFNSHAQNPFLMTYDNAQKVYLNTDGLGQSILLKGYGSEGHDSGHLNYA
;
A
#
# COMPACT_ATOMS: atom_id res chain seq x y z
N ILE A 1 -7.82 -12.82 14.38
CA ILE A 1 -6.34 -12.90 14.53
C ILE A 1 -5.95 -12.09 15.75
N GLY A 2 -5.00 -12.61 16.54
CA GLY A 2 -4.36 -11.90 17.64
C GLY A 2 -2.86 -11.86 17.39
N TYR A 3 -2.29 -10.69 17.55
CA TYR A 3 -0.84 -10.46 17.49
C TYR A 3 -0.30 -10.28 18.90
N THR A 4 0.80 -10.92 19.19
CA THR A 4 1.52 -10.73 20.46
C THR A 4 2.99 -10.51 20.13
N MET A 5 3.51 -9.37 20.55
CA MET A 5 4.93 -9.05 20.41
C MET A 5 5.75 -9.95 21.33
N LYS A 6 6.92 -10.41 20.87
CA LYS A 6 7.81 -11.26 21.62
C LYS A 6 9.21 -10.65 21.69
N GLY A 7 9.69 -10.49 22.91
CA GLY A 7 11.01 -9.93 23.19
C GLY A 7 11.10 -8.42 23.04
N GLY A 8 12.21 -7.85 23.55
CA GLY A 8 12.44 -6.41 23.50
C GLY A 8 11.54 -5.58 24.41
N LYS A 9 11.45 -4.28 24.12
CA LYS A 9 10.67 -3.30 24.91
C LYS A 9 9.14 -3.50 24.80
N ASP A 10 8.70 -4.22 23.79
CA ASP A 10 7.26 -4.42 23.49
C ASP A 10 6.76 -5.83 23.82
N ASP A 11 7.57 -6.65 24.54
CA ASP A 11 7.21 -8.03 24.87
C ASP A 11 5.84 -8.12 25.56
N GLY A 12 5.00 -9.04 25.08
CA GLY A 12 3.66 -9.26 25.59
C GLY A 12 2.59 -8.26 25.18
N LYS A 13 2.95 -7.13 24.54
CA LYS A 13 1.97 -6.20 23.98
C LYS A 13 1.18 -6.84 22.85
N LYS A 14 -0.09 -6.46 22.72
CA LYS A 14 -1.03 -7.12 21.80
C LYS A 14 -1.67 -6.13 20.83
N PHE A 15 -1.88 -6.61 19.61
CA PHE A 15 -2.74 -5.99 18.61
C PHE A 15 -3.74 -7.02 18.05
N TYR A 16 -4.74 -6.58 17.29
CA TYR A 16 -5.80 -7.46 16.81
C TYR A 16 -6.06 -7.27 15.32
N GLY A 17 -6.56 -8.33 14.68
CA GLY A 17 -7.19 -8.29 13.38
C GLY A 17 -8.50 -9.04 13.45
N GLN A 18 -9.56 -8.46 12.91
CA GLN A 18 -10.86 -9.11 12.81
C GLN A 18 -11.08 -9.55 11.37
N THR A 19 -10.39 -10.62 11.00
CA THR A 19 -10.51 -11.15 9.65
C THR A 19 -11.88 -11.76 9.44
N THR A 20 -12.46 -11.49 8.29
CA THR A 20 -13.53 -12.33 7.77
C THR A 20 -12.95 -13.66 7.32
N LYS A 21 -13.83 -14.64 7.18
CA LYS A 21 -13.44 -15.97 6.72
C LYS A 21 -12.87 -15.88 5.31
N LEU A 22 -11.74 -16.53 5.03
CA LEU A 22 -11.21 -16.72 3.67
C LEU A 22 -12.17 -17.54 2.75
N THR A 23 -13.37 -17.80 3.22
CA THR A 23 -14.43 -18.49 2.50
C THR A 23 -15.27 -17.58 1.61
N GLN A 24 -14.89 -16.32 1.48
CA GLN A 24 -15.53 -15.40 0.55
C GLN A 24 -14.48 -14.69 -0.28
N LEU A 25 -14.58 -14.85 -1.59
CA LEU A 25 -13.79 -14.12 -2.56
C LEU A 25 -14.73 -13.31 -3.45
N LYS A 26 -14.27 -12.16 -3.90
CA LYS A 26 -14.91 -11.42 -4.96
C LYS A 26 -14.01 -11.45 -6.18
N LEU A 27 -14.50 -12.09 -7.24
CA LEU A 27 -13.77 -12.23 -8.49
C LEU A 27 -14.34 -11.29 -9.55
N ASN A 28 -13.49 -10.81 -10.43
CA ASN A 28 -13.85 -9.96 -11.56
C ASN A 28 -14.67 -8.71 -11.15
N ASN A 29 -14.41 -8.19 -9.95
CA ASN A 29 -15.12 -7.05 -9.33
C ASN A 29 -16.63 -7.22 -9.13
N LYS A 30 -17.21 -8.37 -9.45
CA LYS A 30 -18.66 -8.56 -9.47
C LYS A 30 -19.13 -9.84 -8.78
N VAL A 31 -18.37 -10.91 -8.93
CA VAL A 31 -18.83 -12.25 -8.56
C VAL A 31 -18.34 -12.59 -7.17
N MET A 32 -19.29 -12.69 -6.22
CA MET A 32 -19.03 -13.25 -4.90
C MET A 32 -19.07 -14.77 -5.00
N VAL A 33 -18.00 -15.43 -4.58
CA VAL A 33 -17.87 -16.88 -4.59
C VAL A 33 -17.49 -17.38 -3.19
N THR A 34 -17.88 -18.61 -2.88
CA THR A 34 -17.58 -19.29 -1.62
C THR A 34 -16.69 -20.50 -1.90
N PRO A 35 -15.37 -20.35 -1.91
CA PRO A 35 -14.47 -21.45 -2.22
C PRO A 35 -14.51 -22.54 -1.14
N THR A 36 -14.23 -23.78 -1.53
CA THR A 36 -13.79 -24.79 -0.60
C THR A 36 -12.36 -24.51 -0.20
N VAL A 37 -12.07 -24.46 1.10
CA VAL A 37 -10.75 -24.09 1.61
C VAL A 37 -10.09 -25.27 2.31
N GLU A 38 -8.92 -25.64 1.81
CA GLU A 38 -8.01 -26.57 2.48
C GLU A 38 -6.91 -25.79 3.18
N PHE A 39 -6.70 -26.09 4.47
CA PHE A 39 -5.69 -25.44 5.30
C PHE A 39 -4.56 -26.41 5.64
N THR A 40 -3.33 -25.98 5.47
CA THR A 40 -2.14 -26.73 5.87
C THR A 40 -1.24 -25.85 6.73
N LYS A 41 -0.96 -26.25 7.97
CA LYS A 41 0.10 -25.65 8.78
C LYS A 41 1.44 -26.20 8.34
N ASN A 42 2.26 -25.35 7.69
CA ASN A 42 3.59 -25.75 7.19
C ASN A 42 4.66 -25.68 8.30
N SER A 43 4.56 -24.67 9.18
CA SER A 43 5.43 -24.46 10.34
C SER A 43 4.70 -23.62 11.41
N ASP A 44 5.41 -23.21 12.47
CA ASP A 44 4.83 -22.30 13.47
C ASP A 44 4.70 -20.85 12.93
N SER A 45 5.37 -20.53 11.83
CA SER A 45 5.33 -19.22 11.21
C SER A 45 4.69 -19.20 9.83
N LYS A 46 4.25 -20.34 9.29
CA LYS A 46 3.74 -20.42 7.92
C LYS A 46 2.56 -21.38 7.78
N ALA A 47 1.56 -20.94 7.06
CA ALA A 47 0.41 -21.74 6.66
C ALA A 47 0.09 -21.54 5.18
N THR A 48 -0.51 -22.57 4.56
CA THR A 48 -0.98 -22.54 3.18
C THR A 48 -2.49 -22.75 3.14
N TYR A 49 -3.17 -21.99 2.31
CA TYR A 49 -4.59 -22.12 2.01
C TYR A 49 -4.73 -22.45 0.52
N VAL A 50 -5.47 -23.53 0.20
CA VAL A 50 -5.87 -23.84 -1.16
C VAL A 50 -7.37 -23.61 -1.26
N MET A 51 -7.76 -22.65 -2.07
CA MET A 51 -9.15 -22.20 -2.25
C MET A 51 -9.64 -22.64 -3.62
N THR A 52 -10.52 -23.63 -3.64
CA THR A 52 -11.14 -24.15 -4.87
C THR A 52 -12.49 -23.47 -5.11
N VAL A 53 -12.61 -22.78 -6.23
CA VAL A 53 -13.83 -22.13 -6.72
C VAL A 53 -14.40 -22.97 -7.84
N ASP A 54 -15.66 -23.37 -7.70
CA ASP A 54 -16.42 -24.09 -8.74
C ASP A 54 -17.87 -23.62 -8.71
N GLU A 55 -18.09 -22.35 -9.00
CA GLU A 55 -19.42 -21.76 -9.00
C GLU A 55 -19.53 -20.56 -9.94
N GLN A 56 -20.74 -20.24 -10.33
CA GLN A 56 -21.08 -19.10 -11.18
C GLN A 56 -20.29 -19.08 -12.53
N GLY A 57 -19.91 -20.26 -13.03
CA GLY A 57 -19.14 -20.40 -14.28
C GLY A 57 -17.65 -20.10 -14.11
N ILE A 58 -17.15 -19.95 -12.89
CA ILE A 58 -15.73 -19.78 -12.60
C ILE A 58 -15.20 -21.07 -12.00
N HIS A 59 -14.18 -21.64 -12.65
CA HIS A 59 -13.42 -22.79 -12.17
C HIS A 59 -11.98 -22.31 -11.92
N ALA A 60 -11.57 -22.26 -10.67
CA ALA A 60 -10.25 -21.77 -10.30
C ALA A 60 -9.72 -22.43 -9.02
N VAL A 61 -8.42 -22.62 -8.93
CA VAL A 61 -7.72 -22.97 -7.70
C VAL A 61 -6.76 -21.84 -7.36
N ILE A 62 -6.98 -21.21 -6.20
CA ILE A 62 -6.19 -20.09 -5.71
C ILE A 62 -5.41 -20.57 -4.49
N THR A 63 -4.09 -20.53 -4.56
CA THR A 63 -3.22 -20.89 -3.43
C THR A 63 -2.69 -19.62 -2.78
N ALA A 64 -2.84 -19.52 -1.46
CA ALA A 64 -2.31 -18.41 -0.67
C ALA A 64 -1.44 -18.92 0.48
N ALA A 65 -0.41 -18.16 0.82
CA ALA A 65 0.43 -18.37 1.99
C ALA A 65 0.22 -17.25 3.01
N LEU A 66 0.14 -17.64 4.28
CA LEU A 66 0.21 -16.72 5.41
C LEU A 66 1.53 -16.99 6.13
N GLU A 67 2.37 -15.97 6.28
CA GLU A 67 3.70 -16.12 6.88
C GLU A 67 3.98 -14.98 7.85
N VAL A 68 4.55 -15.33 9.01
CA VAL A 68 5.05 -14.37 10.00
C VAL A 68 6.57 -14.41 9.99
N LYS A 69 7.16 -13.25 9.77
CA LYS A 69 8.60 -13.04 9.85
C LYS A 69 8.88 -11.75 10.58
N ASP A 70 9.67 -11.83 11.63
CA ASP A 70 9.95 -10.71 12.52
C ASP A 70 8.63 -10.05 13.02
N ASN A 71 8.45 -8.75 12.83
CA ASN A 71 7.24 -8.00 13.17
C ASN A 71 6.23 -7.88 12.02
N THR A 72 6.39 -8.67 10.96
CA THR A 72 5.59 -8.61 9.73
C THR A 72 4.78 -9.90 9.55
N LEU A 73 3.49 -9.75 9.24
CA LEU A 73 2.64 -10.79 8.69
C LEU A 73 2.48 -10.55 7.20
N SER A 74 2.73 -11.53 6.37
CA SER A 74 2.38 -11.50 4.95
C SER A 74 1.25 -12.46 4.61
N PHE A 75 0.38 -12.04 3.69
CA PHE A 75 -0.61 -12.86 3.02
C PHE A 75 -0.40 -12.73 1.53
N ASP A 76 0.12 -13.77 0.90
CA ASP A 76 0.53 -13.79 -0.49
C ASP A 76 -0.27 -14.82 -1.27
N ILE A 77 -0.94 -14.42 -2.34
CA ILE A 77 -1.47 -15.37 -3.32
C ILE A 77 -0.28 -15.84 -4.15
N THR A 78 0.06 -17.11 -4.04
CA THR A 78 1.26 -17.68 -4.67
C THR A 78 0.96 -18.32 -6.01
N ARG A 79 -0.30 -18.68 -6.27
CA ARG A 79 -0.71 -19.32 -7.52
C ARG A 79 -2.22 -19.12 -7.78
N ILE A 80 -2.57 -18.93 -9.03
CA ILE A 80 -3.94 -18.95 -9.53
C ILE A 80 -3.97 -19.87 -10.74
N ASP A 81 -4.61 -21.03 -10.60
CA ASP A 81 -4.91 -21.94 -11.69
C ASP A 81 -6.34 -21.70 -12.16
N ALA A 82 -6.49 -21.19 -13.36
CA ALA A 82 -7.78 -20.89 -13.96
C ALA A 82 -7.65 -20.86 -15.49
N ALA A 83 -8.75 -21.05 -16.19
CA ALA A 83 -8.76 -20.84 -17.63
C ALA A 83 -8.38 -19.39 -17.97
N ALA A 84 -7.68 -19.21 -19.09
CA ALA A 84 -7.25 -17.89 -19.53
C ALA A 84 -8.42 -16.91 -19.61
N GLY A 85 -8.33 -15.77 -18.94
CA GLY A 85 -9.35 -14.73 -18.92
C GLY A 85 -10.54 -15.00 -17.97
N SER A 86 -10.60 -16.13 -17.28
CA SER A 86 -11.70 -16.42 -16.36
C SER A 86 -11.57 -15.70 -15.00
N VAL A 87 -10.34 -15.41 -14.56
CA VAL A 87 -10.05 -14.61 -13.36
C VAL A 87 -9.28 -13.38 -13.77
N LEU A 88 -9.90 -12.22 -13.67
CA LEU A 88 -9.30 -10.92 -14.01
C LEU A 88 -8.86 -10.16 -12.76
N THR A 89 -9.71 -10.17 -11.73
CA THR A 89 -9.42 -9.52 -10.45
C THR A 89 -9.77 -10.44 -9.29
N VAL A 90 -9.06 -10.26 -8.19
CA VAL A 90 -9.30 -10.98 -6.92
C VAL A 90 -9.45 -9.95 -5.81
N GLU A 91 -10.44 -10.11 -4.95
CA GLU A 91 -10.62 -9.34 -3.72
C GLU A 91 -11.03 -10.31 -2.59
N ILE A 92 -10.49 -10.11 -1.40
CA ILE A 92 -10.97 -10.74 -0.17
C ILE A 92 -11.73 -9.65 0.60
N PRO A 93 -13.06 -9.62 0.55
CA PRO A 93 -13.84 -8.55 1.14
C PRO A 93 -13.64 -8.51 2.66
N ASN A 94 -13.38 -7.31 3.18
CA ASN A 94 -13.22 -7.07 4.63
C ASN A 94 -12.22 -8.03 5.29
N HIS A 95 -11.07 -8.25 4.63
CA HIS A 95 -10.04 -9.14 5.16
C HIS A 95 -9.53 -8.69 6.52
N ASN A 96 -9.53 -7.36 6.81
CA ASN A 96 -9.31 -6.75 8.12
C ASN A 96 -8.19 -7.43 8.93
N LEU A 97 -7.04 -7.66 8.29
CA LEU A 97 -5.89 -8.31 8.93
C LEU A 97 -5.44 -7.57 10.18
N VAL A 98 -5.69 -6.27 10.24
CA VAL A 98 -5.44 -5.43 11.40
C VAL A 98 -6.67 -4.58 11.71
N THR A 99 -7.02 -4.49 12.99
CA THR A 99 -8.24 -3.80 13.47
C THR A 99 -7.97 -3.13 14.81
N ALA A 100 -8.45 -1.91 14.99
CA ALA A 100 -8.48 -1.21 16.28
C ALA A 100 -9.92 -0.97 16.71
N LYS A 101 -10.18 -1.19 18.01
CA LYS A 101 -11.49 -0.95 18.64
C LYS A 101 -11.46 0.35 19.42
N ALA A 102 -12.55 1.10 19.36
CA ALA A 102 -12.70 2.35 20.12
C ALA A 102 -12.61 2.17 21.66
N SER A 103 -12.76 0.94 22.13
CA SER A 103 -12.57 0.59 23.56
C SER A 103 -11.09 0.39 23.95
N GLN A 104 -10.17 0.32 22.99
CA GLN A 104 -8.74 0.22 23.31
C GLN A 104 -8.21 1.63 23.66
N PRO A 105 -7.37 1.76 24.72
CA PRO A 105 -6.76 3.04 25.07
C PRO A 105 -5.96 3.62 23.89
N GLY A 106 -6.16 4.92 23.62
CA GLY A 106 -5.46 5.62 22.55
C GLY A 106 -5.79 5.18 21.13
N ALA A 107 -6.89 4.43 20.91
CA ALA A 107 -7.23 3.91 19.58
C ALA A 107 -7.48 5.03 18.57
N THR A 108 -6.60 5.14 17.58
CA THR A 108 -6.59 6.14 16.52
C THR A 108 -6.50 5.51 15.13
N PHE A 109 -7.00 6.25 14.15
CA PHE A 109 -6.88 5.95 12.73
C PHE A 109 -6.18 7.11 12.03
N ALA A 110 -5.23 6.79 11.17
CA ALA A 110 -4.64 7.73 10.23
C ALA A 110 -4.72 7.16 8.82
N GLY A 111 -5.18 7.95 7.87
CA GLY A 111 -5.26 7.58 6.46
C GLY A 111 -4.84 8.74 5.58
N ALA A 112 -4.05 8.47 4.55
CA ALA A 112 -3.60 9.47 3.60
C ALA A 112 -3.89 9.06 2.16
N ASN A 113 -4.35 10.01 1.37
CA ASN A 113 -4.52 9.90 -0.06
C ASN A 113 -3.47 10.76 -0.77
N MET A 114 -2.72 10.15 -1.67
CA MET A 114 -1.87 10.92 -2.57
C MET A 114 -2.73 11.52 -3.68
N SER A 115 -3.12 12.77 -3.51
CA SER A 115 -3.78 13.54 -4.55
C SER A 115 -2.79 14.46 -5.24
N THR A 116 -2.84 14.54 -6.56
CA THR A 116 -2.13 15.59 -7.32
C THR A 116 -2.87 16.92 -7.27
N ASN A 117 -4.08 16.94 -6.73
CA ASN A 117 -4.85 18.16 -6.51
C ASN A 117 -4.53 18.73 -5.14
N THR A 118 -3.88 19.88 -5.13
CA THR A 118 -3.46 20.57 -3.91
C THR A 118 -4.61 21.14 -3.06
N THR A 119 -5.84 21.07 -3.53
CA THR A 119 -7.01 21.63 -2.85
C THR A 119 -7.82 20.63 -2.03
N ALA A 120 -7.53 19.33 -2.15
CA ALA A 120 -8.19 18.28 -1.40
C ALA A 120 -7.13 17.31 -0.85
N SER A 121 -6.73 17.55 0.40
CA SER A 121 -6.03 16.53 1.15
C SER A 121 -7.02 15.45 1.48
N GLY A 122 -7.09 14.32 1.12
CA GLY A 122 -7.97 13.25 1.63
C GLY A 122 -7.48 12.68 2.95
N ASP A 123 -6.59 13.40 3.65
CA ASP A 123 -5.94 12.92 4.86
C ASP A 123 -6.90 12.97 6.04
N THR A 124 -6.90 11.90 6.80
CA THR A 124 -7.74 11.74 8.01
C THR A 124 -6.86 11.33 9.18
N TYR A 125 -7.00 12.06 10.27
CA TYR A 125 -6.42 11.68 11.56
C TYR A 125 -7.44 11.89 12.65
N SER A 126 -7.83 10.83 13.36
CA SER A 126 -8.83 10.91 14.41
C SER A 126 -8.86 9.67 15.31
N SER A 127 -9.55 9.76 16.44
CA SER A 127 -9.83 8.56 17.23
C SER A 127 -10.73 7.59 16.44
N VAL A 128 -10.61 6.29 16.70
CA VAL A 128 -11.49 5.26 16.10
C VAL A 128 -12.97 5.55 16.42
N SER A 129 -13.28 6.08 17.60
CA SER A 129 -14.64 6.44 18.00
C SER A 129 -15.24 7.56 17.14
N ALA A 130 -14.41 8.45 16.59
CA ALA A 130 -14.85 9.55 15.73
C ALA A 130 -15.04 9.15 14.26
N GLN A 131 -14.59 7.96 13.84
CA GLN A 131 -14.78 7.51 12.47
C GLN A 131 -16.25 7.29 12.13
N ASN A 132 -16.64 7.70 10.95
CA ASN A 132 -17.95 7.36 10.39
C ASN A 132 -17.95 5.90 9.94
N GLU A 133 -19.07 5.21 10.15
CA GLU A 133 -19.24 3.86 9.65
C GLU A 133 -19.23 3.82 8.12
N GLY A 134 -18.73 2.72 7.58
CA GLY A 134 -18.62 2.50 6.15
C GLY A 134 -17.19 2.19 5.67
N LYS A 135 -17.06 2.00 4.37
CA LYS A 135 -15.79 1.68 3.69
C LYS A 135 -15.22 2.93 3.03
N ARG A 136 -13.97 3.22 3.27
CA ARG A 136 -13.20 4.29 2.61
C ARG A 136 -11.87 3.75 2.08
N GLY A 137 -11.38 4.31 0.99
CA GLY A 137 -10.11 3.94 0.41
C GLY A 137 -9.01 4.96 0.70
N TYR A 138 -7.79 4.45 0.87
CA TYR A 138 -6.58 5.23 1.16
C TYR A 138 -5.37 4.66 0.41
N MET A 139 -4.37 5.49 0.17
CA MET A 139 -3.06 5.05 -0.31
C MET A 139 -2.23 4.46 0.83
N TYR A 140 -2.26 5.12 1.99
CA TYR A 140 -1.62 4.70 3.23
C TYR A 140 -2.62 4.73 4.36
N ALA A 141 -2.59 3.74 5.25
CA ALA A 141 -3.45 3.72 6.43
C ALA A 141 -2.77 3.01 7.60
N PHE A 142 -2.97 3.58 8.78
CA PHE A 142 -2.40 3.13 10.05
C PHE A 142 -3.46 3.09 11.13
N LEU A 143 -3.31 2.13 12.03
CA LEU A 143 -4.10 2.02 13.25
C LEU A 143 -3.13 2.00 14.42
N SER A 144 -3.41 2.81 15.44
CA SER A 144 -2.56 2.88 16.64
C SER A 144 -3.41 2.78 17.89
N THR A 145 -2.78 2.31 18.96
CA THR A 145 -3.28 2.29 20.33
C THR A 145 -2.13 2.81 21.23
N ASP A 146 -2.37 3.04 22.52
CA ASP A 146 -1.28 3.39 23.45
C ASP A 146 -0.20 2.30 23.55
N ALA A 147 -0.48 1.10 23.07
CA ALA A 147 0.44 -0.04 23.16
C ALA A 147 1.29 -0.26 21.92
N LEU A 148 0.71 -0.18 20.73
CA LEU A 148 1.34 -0.52 19.44
C LEU A 148 0.71 0.27 18.30
N SER A 149 1.47 0.45 17.22
CA SER A 149 1.01 0.95 15.93
C SER A 149 1.12 -0.13 14.86
N ALA A 150 0.24 -0.09 13.86
CA ALA A 150 0.19 -1.05 12.78
C ALA A 150 -0.10 -0.37 11.43
N GLY A 151 0.59 -0.82 10.39
CA GLY A 151 0.36 -0.41 9.01
C GLY A 151 0.05 -1.61 8.11
N LEU A 152 -0.79 -1.42 7.10
CA LEU A 152 -1.07 -2.42 6.08
C LEU A 152 -0.62 -1.93 4.71
N TRP A 153 0.24 -2.70 4.07
CA TRP A 153 0.67 -2.51 2.69
C TRP A 153 0.03 -3.56 1.78
N SER A 154 -0.28 -3.17 0.56
CA SER A 154 -0.71 -4.08 -0.49
C SER A 154 -0.20 -3.63 -1.84
N ASN A 155 0.08 -4.56 -2.76
CA ASN A 155 0.32 -4.25 -4.16
C ASN A 155 -0.99 -4.18 -4.98
N SER A 156 -2.14 -4.12 -4.33
CA SER A 156 -3.42 -3.88 -5.00
C SER A 156 -3.50 -2.45 -5.51
N GLU A 157 -4.08 -2.27 -6.68
CA GLU A 157 -4.37 -0.97 -7.27
C GLU A 157 -5.81 -0.94 -7.71
N ASN A 158 -6.59 -0.06 -7.11
CA ASN A 158 -8.02 -0.03 -7.34
C ASN A 158 -8.38 0.79 -8.59
N ASN A 159 -7.64 1.82 -8.93
CA ASN A 159 -8.02 2.66 -10.05
C ASN A 159 -6.83 3.31 -10.73
N VAL A 160 -6.79 3.23 -12.05
CA VAL A 160 -5.73 3.79 -12.89
C VAL A 160 -5.96 5.28 -13.16
N THR A 161 -7.12 5.84 -12.80
CA THR A 161 -7.54 7.14 -13.34
C THR A 161 -7.56 8.32 -12.38
N ALA A 162 -7.75 8.15 -11.06
CA ALA A 162 -7.84 9.31 -10.18
C ALA A 162 -7.49 9.06 -8.71
N ASP A 163 -7.95 7.97 -8.14
CA ASP A 163 -7.81 7.72 -6.70
C ASP A 163 -7.03 6.43 -6.48
N TRP A 164 -5.73 6.55 -6.44
CA TRP A 164 -4.83 5.44 -6.16
C TRP A 164 -5.05 4.97 -4.72
N GLN A 165 -5.89 3.95 -4.59
CA GLN A 165 -6.24 3.37 -3.30
C GLN A 165 -5.70 1.96 -3.23
N ARG A 166 -4.83 1.69 -2.28
CA ARG A 166 -4.27 0.35 -2.00
C ARG A 166 -4.92 -0.31 -0.80
N VAL A 167 -5.42 0.51 0.11
CA VAL A 167 -5.97 0.08 1.39
C VAL A 167 -7.38 0.59 1.55
N THR A 168 -8.25 -0.25 2.06
CA THR A 168 -9.57 0.18 2.53
C THR A 168 -9.63 0.13 4.05
N ALA A 169 -10.15 1.19 4.65
CA ALA A 169 -10.56 1.22 6.04
C ALA A 169 -12.06 0.97 6.14
N VAL A 170 -12.45 -0.04 6.91
CA VAL A 170 -13.85 -0.38 7.13
C VAL A 170 -14.17 -0.16 8.59
N THR A 171 -15.05 0.80 8.86
CA THR A 171 -15.55 1.08 10.21
C THR A 171 -16.94 0.51 10.37
N SER A 172 -17.14 -0.25 11.43
CA SER A 172 -18.41 -0.87 11.81
C SER A 172 -18.62 -0.77 13.31
N SER A 173 -19.82 -1.08 13.77
CA SER A 173 -20.12 -1.26 15.20
C SER A 173 -20.38 -2.72 15.48
N VAL A 174 -19.61 -3.30 16.42
CA VAL A 174 -19.79 -4.66 16.91
C VAL A 174 -20.07 -4.59 18.41
N ASP A 175 -21.20 -5.15 18.83
CA ASP A 175 -21.68 -5.10 20.22
C ASP A 175 -21.70 -3.69 20.81
N GLY A 176 -22.04 -2.69 19.98
CA GLY A 176 -22.11 -1.27 20.37
C GLY A 176 -20.74 -0.56 20.43
N VAL A 177 -19.63 -1.24 20.14
CA VAL A 177 -18.29 -0.65 20.09
C VAL A 177 -17.88 -0.44 18.63
N LYS A 178 -17.45 0.76 18.29
CA LYS A 178 -16.87 1.02 16.98
C LYS A 178 -15.50 0.34 16.83
N GLU A 179 -15.27 -0.20 15.67
CA GLU A 179 -13.98 -0.74 15.27
C GLU A 179 -13.66 -0.38 13.82
N THR A 180 -12.38 -0.16 13.54
CA THR A 180 -11.90 0.09 12.18
C THR A 180 -10.87 -0.96 11.81
N GLY A 181 -11.11 -1.67 10.70
CA GLY A 181 -10.21 -2.67 10.14
C GLY A 181 -9.60 -2.20 8.83
N LEU A 182 -8.35 -2.59 8.55
CA LEU A 182 -7.65 -2.34 7.30
C LEU A 182 -7.62 -3.59 6.43
N SER A 183 -7.93 -3.41 5.15
CA SER A 183 -7.89 -4.46 4.12
C SER A 183 -7.22 -3.94 2.85
N SER A 184 -6.73 -4.84 2.01
CA SER A 184 -6.39 -4.48 0.63
C SER A 184 -7.64 -4.12 -0.17
N THR A 185 -7.46 -3.39 -1.25
CA THR A 185 -8.46 -3.30 -2.32
C THR A 185 -8.38 -4.56 -3.20
N TYR A 186 -9.07 -4.60 -4.32
CA TYR A 186 -8.92 -5.72 -5.24
C TYR A 186 -7.56 -5.69 -5.97
N TRP A 187 -7.07 -6.86 -6.31
CA TRP A 187 -5.90 -7.03 -7.16
C TRP A 187 -6.33 -7.30 -8.60
N THR A 188 -5.69 -6.63 -9.54
CA THR A 188 -5.77 -6.99 -10.94
C THR A 188 -4.79 -8.13 -11.22
N TYR A 189 -5.31 -9.29 -11.56
CA TYR A 189 -4.50 -10.48 -11.88
C TYR A 189 -4.31 -10.62 -13.39
N GLN A 190 -5.36 -10.42 -14.15
CA GLN A 190 -5.31 -10.47 -15.60
C GLN A 190 -5.85 -9.18 -16.21
N LYS A 191 -5.35 -8.88 -17.41
CA LYS A 191 -5.71 -7.74 -18.20
C LYS A 191 -7.21 -7.69 -18.48
N SER A 192 -7.84 -6.58 -18.12
CA SER A 192 -9.09 -6.22 -18.75
C SER A 192 -8.81 -5.59 -20.12
N ALA A 193 -9.74 -5.71 -21.07
CA ALA A 193 -9.62 -5.11 -22.40
C ALA A 193 -9.38 -3.58 -22.39
N VAL A 194 -9.61 -2.93 -21.24
CA VAL A 194 -9.47 -1.48 -21.03
C VAL A 194 -8.03 -1.07 -20.68
N HIS A 195 -7.23 -1.93 -20.05
CA HIS A 195 -5.95 -1.55 -19.46
C HIS A 195 -4.78 -2.29 -20.09
N ARG A 196 -4.63 -2.54 -21.25
CA ARG A 196 -3.49 -3.09 -22.04
C ARG A 196 -2.23 -3.60 -21.29
N ILE A 197 -2.37 -4.09 -20.07
CA ILE A 197 -1.27 -4.60 -19.27
C ILE A 197 -1.14 -6.11 -19.53
N GLU A 198 0.05 -6.61 -19.80
CA GLU A 198 0.30 -8.02 -20.05
C GLU A 198 0.70 -8.75 -18.77
N ASN A 199 0.10 -9.90 -18.52
CA ASN A 199 0.20 -10.64 -17.27
C ASN A 199 1.54 -11.19 -16.87
N LYS A 200 2.43 -11.40 -17.82
CA LYS A 200 3.72 -12.01 -17.55
C LYS A 200 4.61 -11.21 -16.59
N ASP A 201 4.29 -9.92 -16.42
CA ASP A 201 5.07 -8.97 -15.62
C ASP A 201 4.36 -8.56 -14.32
N TYR A 202 3.23 -9.21 -13.99
CA TYR A 202 2.50 -8.88 -12.75
C TYR A 202 3.07 -9.62 -11.54
N GLU A 203 3.28 -8.85 -10.50
CA GLU A 203 3.45 -9.42 -9.17
C GLU A 203 2.15 -10.10 -8.74
N MET A 204 2.27 -11.28 -8.12
CA MET A 204 1.13 -11.95 -7.52
C MET A 204 0.56 -11.10 -6.37
N PRO A 205 -0.77 -11.17 -6.11
CA PRO A 205 -1.40 -10.44 -5.03
C PRO A 205 -0.73 -10.64 -3.68
N SER A 206 -0.37 -9.54 -3.04
CA SER A 206 0.32 -9.55 -1.74
C SER A 206 -0.24 -8.48 -0.81
N THR A 207 -0.38 -8.83 0.45
CA THR A 207 -0.72 -7.91 1.54
C THR A 207 0.21 -8.18 2.72
N LYS A 208 0.77 -7.12 3.30
CA LYS A 208 1.65 -7.20 4.45
C LYS A 208 1.14 -6.30 5.56
N VAL A 209 1.23 -6.77 6.79
CA VAL A 209 0.99 -5.99 8.01
C VAL A 209 2.28 -5.91 8.79
N VAL A 210 2.68 -4.72 9.16
CA VAL A 210 3.76 -4.49 10.13
C VAL A 210 3.18 -3.95 11.43
N ILE A 211 3.68 -4.43 12.57
CA ILE A 211 3.28 -3.99 13.89
C ILE A 211 4.52 -3.57 14.67
N THR A 212 4.47 -2.41 15.31
CA THR A 212 5.61 -1.85 16.02
C THR A 212 5.18 -1.11 17.29
N GLY A 213 6.12 -0.88 18.20
CA GLY A 213 5.99 0.03 19.32
C GLY A 213 6.40 1.46 18.94
N ASP A 214 7.00 2.16 19.89
CA ASP A 214 7.58 3.49 19.72
C ASP A 214 8.87 3.40 18.89
N GLU A 215 8.74 3.57 17.58
CA GLU A 215 9.82 3.40 16.60
C GLU A 215 10.64 4.66 16.44
N ASN A 216 10.01 5.82 16.59
CA ASN A 216 10.67 7.11 16.48
C ASN A 216 11.30 7.58 17.81
N ASN A 217 11.06 6.84 18.94
CA ASN A 217 11.57 7.08 20.27
C ASN A 217 11.17 8.45 20.88
N ASP A 218 9.97 8.93 20.59
CA ASP A 218 9.44 10.17 21.17
C ASP A 218 8.62 9.95 22.46
N GLY A 219 8.40 8.69 22.84
CA GLY A 219 7.66 8.28 24.03
C GLY A 219 6.15 8.21 23.84
N THR A 220 5.66 8.42 22.63
CA THR A 220 4.25 8.32 22.24
C THR A 220 4.12 7.22 21.15
N ILE A 221 3.04 6.48 21.14
CA ILE A 221 2.77 5.53 20.05
C ILE A 221 1.64 6.06 19.19
N ASP A 222 1.96 6.33 17.94
CA ASP A 222 0.99 6.86 16.98
C ASP A 222 1.24 6.35 15.54
N TRP A 223 0.62 7.01 14.57
CA TRP A 223 0.76 6.66 13.15
C TRP A 223 2.19 6.86 12.61
N GLN A 224 3.00 7.72 13.22
CA GLN A 224 4.37 8.00 12.76
C GLN A 224 5.24 6.75 12.95
N ASP A 225 5.07 6.04 14.08
CA ASP A 225 5.76 4.77 14.32
C ASP A 225 5.39 3.73 13.27
N GLY A 226 4.07 3.58 13.03
CA GLY A 226 3.58 2.72 11.97
C GLY A 226 4.15 3.09 10.60
N ALA A 227 4.28 4.37 10.29
CA ALA A 227 4.83 4.86 9.02
C ALA A 227 6.35 4.61 8.90
N VAL A 228 7.09 4.72 9.99
CA VAL A 228 8.54 4.37 10.01
C VAL A 228 8.71 2.88 9.74
N ALA A 229 7.99 2.03 10.47
CA ALA A 229 8.03 0.59 10.28
C ALA A 229 7.52 0.16 8.88
N TYR A 230 6.51 0.84 8.34
CA TYR A 230 5.94 0.56 7.03
C TYR A 230 6.96 0.62 5.88
N ARG A 231 8.01 1.44 6.00
CA ARG A 231 9.09 1.51 5.00
C ARG A 231 9.80 0.17 4.77
N THR A 232 9.75 -0.72 5.75
CA THR A 232 10.39 -2.04 5.66
C THR A 232 9.59 -3.04 4.81
N ILE A 233 8.29 -2.80 4.61
CA ILE A 233 7.38 -3.70 3.91
C ILE A 233 6.88 -3.17 2.57
N MET A 234 7.00 -1.86 2.31
CA MET A 234 6.55 -1.25 1.06
C MET A 234 7.51 -1.52 -0.10
N ASN A 235 7.00 -1.48 -1.32
CA ASN A 235 7.85 -1.45 -2.51
C ASN A 235 8.47 -0.07 -2.64
N ASN A 236 9.79 -0.02 -2.64
CA ASN A 236 10.54 1.20 -2.89
C ASN A 236 10.77 1.36 -4.40
N PRO A 237 10.73 2.60 -4.93
CA PRO A 237 11.08 2.86 -6.32
C PRO A 237 12.51 2.38 -6.62
N VAL A 238 12.76 1.97 -7.88
CA VAL A 238 14.09 1.62 -8.34
C VAL A 238 15.05 2.79 -8.12
N GLY A 239 16.19 2.53 -7.47
CA GLY A 239 17.18 3.56 -7.15
C GLY A 239 16.87 4.37 -5.88
N SER A 240 15.84 4.00 -5.11
CA SER A 240 15.50 4.68 -3.85
C SER A 240 16.63 4.62 -2.82
N GLU A 241 17.45 3.59 -2.86
CA GLU A 241 18.64 3.41 -2.02
C GLU A 241 19.72 4.50 -2.26
N LEU A 242 19.66 5.15 -3.42
CA LEU A 242 20.60 6.23 -3.78
C LEU A 242 20.11 7.62 -3.33
N VAL A 243 18.82 7.74 -2.93
CA VAL A 243 18.21 9.04 -2.61
C VAL A 243 18.88 9.75 -1.43
N PRO A 244 19.27 9.04 -0.32
CA PRO A 244 19.90 9.70 0.82
C PRO A 244 21.20 10.44 0.46
N ASP A 245 21.93 9.97 -0.55
CA ASP A 245 23.22 10.51 -0.97
C ASP A 245 23.10 11.45 -2.17
N ARG A 246 21.90 11.97 -2.46
CA ARG A 246 21.65 12.82 -3.62
C ARG A 246 20.86 14.07 -3.29
N VAL A 247 21.19 15.14 -3.99
CA VAL A 247 20.36 16.34 -4.05
C VAL A 247 19.36 16.20 -5.18
N ALA A 248 18.07 16.31 -4.87
CA ALA A 248 17.02 16.32 -5.87
C ALA A 248 16.74 17.75 -6.36
N ILE A 249 16.88 18.00 -7.66
CA ILE A 249 16.71 19.32 -8.27
C ILE A 249 15.71 19.22 -9.41
N ARG A 250 14.77 20.14 -9.45
CA ARG A 250 13.87 20.33 -10.57
C ARG A 250 14.18 21.66 -11.26
N ILE A 251 14.55 21.60 -12.53
CA ILE A 251 14.95 22.77 -13.31
C ILE A 251 13.93 23.01 -14.43
N ALA A 252 13.29 24.18 -14.43
CA ALA A 252 12.48 24.64 -15.54
C ALA A 252 13.40 25.16 -16.64
N MET A 253 13.59 24.37 -17.70
CA MET A 253 14.47 24.71 -18.82
C MET A 253 13.82 25.76 -19.71
N ASN A 254 12.53 25.58 -19.98
CA ASN A 254 11.77 26.42 -20.87
C ASN A 254 10.34 26.55 -20.34
N PHE A 255 9.81 27.76 -20.38
CA PHE A 255 8.42 28.01 -19.96
C PHE A 255 7.82 29.08 -20.89
N ASN A 256 6.67 28.81 -21.48
CA ASN A 256 6.00 29.68 -22.45
C ASN A 256 6.94 30.14 -23.59
N SER A 257 7.69 29.22 -24.19
CA SER A 257 8.66 29.48 -25.26
C SER A 257 9.81 30.45 -24.87
N HIS A 258 10.02 30.63 -23.58
CA HIS A 258 11.14 31.43 -23.07
C HIS A 258 12.17 30.51 -22.40
N ALA A 259 13.37 30.44 -22.95
CA ALA A 259 14.47 29.71 -22.34
C ALA A 259 14.89 30.41 -21.03
N GLN A 260 14.56 29.74 -19.90
CA GLN A 260 14.89 30.25 -18.57
C GLN A 260 16.21 29.71 -18.06
N ASN A 261 16.47 28.44 -18.32
CA ASN A 261 17.67 27.74 -17.90
C ASN A 261 18.24 26.93 -19.08
N PRO A 262 18.99 27.56 -20.01
CA PRO A 262 19.68 26.84 -21.09
C PRO A 262 20.61 25.75 -20.55
N PHE A 263 20.91 24.74 -21.36
CA PHE A 263 21.71 23.58 -20.93
C PHE A 263 23.05 23.97 -20.29
N LEU A 264 23.75 24.94 -20.82
CA LEU A 264 25.05 25.42 -20.25
C LEU A 264 24.87 26.08 -18.88
N MET A 265 23.80 26.84 -18.66
CA MET A 265 23.46 27.41 -17.36
C MET A 265 23.07 26.32 -16.37
N THR A 266 22.30 25.37 -16.83
CA THR A 266 21.88 24.20 -16.01
C THR A 266 23.10 23.38 -15.58
N TYR A 267 24.06 23.17 -16.49
CA TYR A 267 25.32 22.50 -16.20
C TYR A 267 26.15 23.25 -15.17
N ASP A 268 26.31 24.55 -15.34
CA ASP A 268 27.04 25.42 -14.38
C ASP A 268 26.36 25.38 -12.99
N ASN A 269 25.04 25.45 -12.94
CA ASN A 269 24.30 25.31 -11.68
C ASN A 269 24.47 23.95 -11.04
N ALA A 270 24.47 22.87 -11.82
CA ALA A 270 24.73 21.52 -11.30
C ALA A 270 26.14 21.39 -10.71
N GLN A 271 27.15 22.00 -11.37
CA GLN A 271 28.51 22.04 -10.83
C GLN A 271 28.58 22.84 -9.51
N LYS A 272 27.88 23.99 -9.42
CA LYS A 272 27.80 24.76 -8.18
C LYS A 272 27.15 23.98 -7.04
N VAL A 273 26.08 23.24 -7.31
CA VAL A 273 25.44 22.37 -6.31
C VAL A 273 26.42 21.30 -5.85
N TYR A 274 27.09 20.61 -6.78
CA TYR A 274 28.10 19.60 -6.44
C TYR A 274 29.19 20.14 -5.51
N LEU A 275 29.74 21.33 -5.82
CA LEU A 275 30.77 21.96 -5.00
C LEU A 275 30.25 22.40 -3.62
N ASN A 276 28.99 22.87 -3.53
CA ASN A 276 28.42 23.35 -2.28
C ASN A 276 27.86 22.23 -1.38
N THR A 277 27.83 21.02 -1.89
CA THR A 277 27.37 19.83 -1.15
C THR A 277 28.48 18.80 -0.91
N ASP A 278 29.72 19.22 -0.99
CA ASP A 278 30.90 18.37 -0.84
C ASP A 278 30.87 17.11 -1.73
N GLY A 279 30.35 17.25 -2.93
CA GLY A 279 30.37 16.19 -3.92
C GLY A 279 29.19 15.22 -3.89
N LEU A 280 28.09 15.56 -3.24
CA LEU A 280 26.88 14.71 -3.29
C LEU A 280 26.41 14.50 -4.73
N GLY A 281 25.93 13.30 -5.02
CA GLY A 281 25.24 12.98 -6.27
C GLY A 281 24.01 13.86 -6.49
N GLN A 282 23.54 13.94 -7.72
CA GLN A 282 22.36 14.75 -8.06
C GLN A 282 21.36 13.94 -8.87
N SER A 283 20.09 14.12 -8.55
CA SER A 283 18.96 13.69 -9.37
C SER A 283 18.30 14.92 -9.95
N ILE A 284 18.46 15.14 -11.27
CA ILE A 284 18.03 16.38 -11.92
C ILE A 284 16.85 16.08 -12.86
N LEU A 285 15.69 16.68 -12.58
CA LEU A 285 14.55 16.68 -13.49
C LEU A 285 14.59 17.94 -14.35
N LEU A 286 14.83 17.76 -15.65
CA LEU A 286 14.83 18.83 -16.64
C LEU A 286 13.42 18.98 -17.23
N LYS A 287 12.68 20.01 -16.81
CA LYS A 287 11.30 20.23 -17.25
C LYS A 287 11.26 21.13 -18.49
N GLY A 288 10.63 20.67 -19.57
CA GLY A 288 10.46 21.40 -20.81
C GLY A 288 11.73 21.50 -21.68
N TYR A 289 12.66 20.57 -21.54
CA TYR A 289 13.93 20.60 -22.28
C TYR A 289 13.79 20.28 -23.77
N GLY A 290 12.83 19.47 -24.15
CA GLY A 290 12.67 18.93 -25.49
C GLY A 290 11.52 19.53 -26.30
N SER A 291 10.93 20.64 -25.86
CA SER A 291 9.78 21.25 -26.50
C SER A 291 9.82 22.76 -26.45
N GLU A 292 8.80 23.42 -26.98
CA GLU A 292 8.60 24.86 -26.88
C GLU A 292 8.27 25.36 -25.46
N GLY A 293 8.32 24.48 -24.48
CA GLY A 293 8.10 24.78 -23.07
C GLY A 293 7.21 23.76 -22.37
N HIS A 294 6.98 24.00 -21.08
CA HIS A 294 6.07 23.19 -20.28
C HIS A 294 4.66 23.23 -20.87
N ASP A 295 4.03 22.07 -20.97
CA ASP A 295 2.69 21.88 -21.51
C ASP A 295 2.51 22.21 -23.01
N SER A 296 3.59 22.37 -23.75
CA SER A 296 3.58 22.49 -25.21
C SER A 296 3.88 21.16 -25.90
N GLY A 297 3.88 21.13 -27.22
CA GLY A 297 4.14 19.92 -27.99
C GLY A 297 5.43 19.22 -27.59
N HIS A 298 5.40 17.91 -27.42
CA HIS A 298 6.55 17.08 -27.09
C HIS A 298 7.15 16.45 -28.33
N LEU A 299 8.48 16.34 -28.34
CA LEU A 299 9.17 15.60 -29.40
C LEU A 299 8.78 14.14 -29.32
N ASN A 300 8.45 13.56 -30.47
CA ASN A 300 8.37 12.12 -30.61
C ASN A 300 9.79 11.56 -30.55
N TYR A 301 10.05 10.72 -29.56
CA TYR A 301 11.22 9.86 -29.57
C TYR A 301 10.88 8.66 -30.47
N ALA A 302 11.48 8.58 -31.63
CA ALA A 302 11.41 7.43 -32.49
C ALA A 302 12.28 6.30 -31.95
#